data_8a52bde235afcca01ed801435b5874a0
#
_entry.id   8a52bde235afcca01ed801435b5874a0
#
_cell.length_a   1.000
_cell.length_b   1.000
_cell.length_c   1.000
_cell.angle_alpha   90.00
_cell.angle_beta   90.00
_cell.angle_gamma   90.00
#
_symmetry.space_group_name_H-M   'P 1'
#
loop_
_entity.id
_entity.type
_entity.pdbx_description
1 polymer ?
#
loop_
_entity_poly.entity_id
_entity_poly.type
_entity_poly.pdbx_seq_one_letter_code
_entity_poly.pdbx_strand_id
1 'polypeptide(L)'
;KTTVSRAISGKGRIGKETRKRVLEYIEEHDYKPNAIAKGLAQSKTYNICVVMPRDYEVVDWNFFQRCLFGIQEMAETVGYDILLTMCQMNDISSLERIVANHKVDGVILMRTFLEDAQIEFLQQKNIPFVTAGSTNYEGVIQIDHNHRSACRELTSIILMKNLKRIALIGEDEGYMVTHSRLLGFRDAYEQQGEILDESLLYLSPENRVRVDRTVKEIMEQNVDCILCMDDAVTSRVLKVLREQHVRVPQDVRVASFYDSTILENHVPSITSLAFDAK
;
A
#
# COMPACT_ATOMS: atom_id res chain seq x y z
N LYS A 1 40.15 -16.91 -11.91
CA LYS A 1 38.75 -16.60 -11.48
C LYS A 1 38.20 -17.65 -10.52
N THR A 2 38.34 -18.94 -10.80
CA THR A 2 37.79 -20.05 -9.98
C THR A 2 38.42 -20.16 -8.58
N THR A 3 39.72 -19.89 -8.43
CA THR A 3 40.41 -19.97 -7.14
C THR A 3 39.95 -18.87 -6.17
N VAL A 4 39.84 -17.63 -6.64
CA VAL A 4 39.35 -16.49 -5.84
C VAL A 4 37.89 -16.74 -5.40
N SER A 5 37.01 -17.17 -6.30
CA SER A 5 35.63 -17.50 -5.99
C SER A 5 35.53 -18.61 -4.94
N ARG A 6 36.35 -19.65 -5.02
CA ARG A 6 36.40 -20.73 -4.00
C ARG A 6 36.96 -20.25 -2.66
N ALA A 7 37.96 -19.36 -2.67
CA ALA A 7 38.51 -18.79 -1.45
C ALA A 7 37.46 -17.97 -0.68
N ILE A 8 36.70 -17.16 -1.38
CA ILE A 8 35.63 -16.28 -0.82
C ILE A 8 34.45 -17.10 -0.36
N SER A 9 33.90 -17.96 -1.22
CA SER A 9 32.66 -18.72 -0.93
C SER A 9 32.86 -19.86 0.07
N GLY A 10 34.11 -20.30 0.29
CA GLY A 10 34.43 -21.49 1.09
C GLY A 10 33.96 -22.81 0.48
N LYS A 11 33.35 -22.78 -0.73
CA LYS A 11 32.84 -23.96 -1.43
C LYS A 11 33.85 -24.49 -2.44
N GLY A 12 34.01 -25.82 -2.50
CA GLY A 12 34.92 -26.51 -3.40
C GLY A 12 36.32 -26.77 -2.78
N ARG A 13 37.15 -27.54 -3.51
CA ARG A 13 38.50 -27.91 -3.03
C ARG A 13 39.44 -26.71 -3.22
N ILE A 14 39.94 -26.15 -2.11
CA ILE A 14 41.00 -25.16 -2.03
C ILE A 14 41.88 -25.47 -0.80
N GLY A 15 43.20 -25.46 -0.94
CA GLY A 15 44.11 -25.63 0.18
C GLY A 15 44.00 -24.48 1.18
N LYS A 16 44.11 -24.79 2.48
CA LYS A 16 44.00 -23.80 3.57
C LYS A 16 44.97 -22.62 3.39
N GLU A 17 46.21 -22.92 3.00
CA GLU A 17 47.23 -21.91 2.75
C GLU A 17 46.91 -21.00 1.55
N THR A 18 46.45 -21.59 0.45
CA THR A 18 46.02 -20.82 -0.74
C THR A 18 44.83 -19.93 -0.43
N ARG A 19 43.88 -20.46 0.37
CA ARG A 19 42.70 -19.66 0.79
C ARG A 19 43.15 -18.46 1.63
N LYS A 20 44.03 -18.69 2.60
CA LYS A 20 44.56 -17.64 3.48
C LYS A 20 45.20 -16.52 2.66
N ARG A 21 46.15 -16.86 1.77
CA ARG A 21 46.85 -15.90 0.91
C ARG A 21 45.89 -15.10 0.00
N VAL A 22 44.87 -15.74 -0.51
CA VAL A 22 43.88 -15.05 -1.36
C VAL A 22 43.05 -14.07 -0.54
N LEU A 23 42.63 -14.45 0.68
CA LEU A 23 41.87 -13.56 1.57
C LEU A 23 42.71 -12.37 2.05
N GLU A 24 43.99 -12.61 2.41
CA GLU A 24 44.94 -11.55 2.77
C GLU A 24 45.14 -10.56 1.60
N TYR A 25 45.31 -11.08 0.38
CA TYR A 25 45.43 -10.21 -0.81
C TYR A 25 44.17 -9.39 -1.10
N ILE A 26 42.98 -9.99 -0.88
CA ILE A 26 41.68 -9.31 -1.01
C ILE A 26 41.59 -8.14 -0.03
N GLU A 27 41.97 -8.36 1.23
CA GLU A 27 41.96 -7.38 2.28
C GLU A 27 42.97 -6.25 2.04
N GLU A 28 44.21 -6.60 1.66
CA GLU A 28 45.28 -5.65 1.39
C GLU A 28 45.00 -4.72 0.21
N HIS A 29 44.22 -5.20 -0.79
CA HIS A 29 43.90 -4.44 -2.02
C HIS A 29 42.47 -3.96 -2.09
N ASP A 30 41.70 -3.99 -0.99
CA ASP A 30 40.27 -3.66 -0.93
C ASP A 30 39.47 -4.25 -2.13
N TYR A 31 39.81 -5.49 -2.50
CA TYR A 31 39.18 -6.14 -3.63
C TYR A 31 37.76 -6.56 -3.26
N LYS A 32 36.76 -5.91 -3.89
CA LYS A 32 35.33 -6.29 -3.77
C LYS A 32 34.95 -7.20 -4.94
N PRO A 33 34.41 -8.41 -4.67
CA PRO A 33 33.90 -9.26 -5.73
C PRO A 33 32.84 -8.50 -6.55
N ASN A 34 32.91 -8.61 -7.85
CA ASN A 34 31.92 -8.02 -8.73
C ASN A 34 30.54 -8.66 -8.46
N ALA A 35 29.59 -7.86 -7.95
CA ALA A 35 28.25 -8.31 -7.59
C ALA A 35 27.50 -8.91 -8.81
N ILE A 36 27.69 -8.34 -10.01
CA ILE A 36 27.10 -8.84 -11.26
C ILE A 36 27.64 -10.24 -11.59
N ALA A 37 28.96 -10.45 -11.45
CA ALA A 37 29.57 -11.75 -11.72
C ALA A 37 29.13 -12.82 -10.70
N LYS A 38 28.91 -12.42 -9.44
CA LYS A 38 28.36 -13.28 -8.39
C LYS A 38 26.90 -13.63 -8.69
N GLY A 39 26.09 -12.64 -9.04
CA GLY A 39 24.69 -12.80 -9.42
C GLY A 39 24.53 -13.75 -10.61
N LEU A 40 25.30 -13.54 -11.67
CA LEU A 40 25.27 -14.39 -12.86
C LEU A 40 25.58 -15.87 -12.52
N ALA A 41 26.57 -16.10 -11.64
CA ALA A 41 26.94 -17.45 -11.22
C ALA A 41 25.87 -18.13 -10.34
N GLN A 42 24.99 -17.38 -9.74
CA GLN A 42 23.93 -17.85 -8.84
C GLN A 42 22.53 -17.73 -9.45
N SER A 43 22.43 -17.23 -10.68
CA SER A 43 21.14 -16.91 -11.36
C SER A 43 20.25 -16.00 -10.49
N LYS A 44 20.87 -15.01 -9.84
CA LYS A 44 20.21 -14.03 -8.98
C LYS A 44 20.61 -12.61 -9.37
N THR A 45 19.67 -11.70 -9.24
CA THR A 45 19.90 -10.26 -9.45
C THR A 45 20.20 -9.52 -8.15
N TYR A 46 19.75 -10.07 -7.03
CA TYR A 46 19.71 -9.43 -5.71
C TYR A 46 18.91 -8.13 -5.70
N ASN A 47 17.89 -8.04 -6.57
CA ASN A 47 16.94 -6.96 -6.63
C ASN A 47 15.53 -7.48 -6.35
N ILE A 48 14.77 -6.73 -5.55
CA ILE A 48 13.32 -6.86 -5.37
C ILE A 48 12.63 -5.67 -6.05
N CYS A 49 11.64 -5.94 -6.89
CA CYS A 49 10.80 -4.87 -7.45
C CYS A 49 9.70 -4.51 -6.45
N VAL A 50 9.60 -3.24 -6.10
CA VAL A 50 8.44 -2.70 -5.39
C VAL A 50 7.58 -1.93 -6.40
N VAL A 51 6.34 -2.39 -6.58
CA VAL A 51 5.38 -1.79 -7.51
C VAL A 51 4.47 -0.86 -6.73
N MET A 52 4.60 0.42 -7.00
CA MET A 52 3.82 1.50 -6.40
C MET A 52 2.66 1.91 -7.32
N PRO A 53 1.55 2.42 -6.77
CA PRO A 53 0.50 3.01 -7.59
C PRO A 53 0.98 4.31 -8.25
N ARG A 54 0.63 4.51 -9.54
CA ARG A 54 0.98 5.72 -10.30
C ARG A 54 -0.04 6.86 -10.14
N ASP A 55 -1.24 6.55 -9.73
CA ASP A 55 -2.41 7.43 -9.67
C ASP A 55 -2.49 8.29 -8.40
N TYR A 56 -1.51 8.19 -7.51
CA TYR A 56 -1.39 9.02 -6.32
C TYR A 56 -0.53 10.26 -6.54
N GLU A 57 -0.99 11.40 -6.04
CA GLU A 57 -0.12 12.55 -5.88
C GLU A 57 0.92 12.28 -4.78
N VAL A 58 2.13 12.82 -4.93
CA VAL A 58 3.25 12.59 -3.98
C VAL A 58 2.87 12.94 -2.53
N VAL A 59 1.95 13.87 -2.35
CA VAL A 59 1.46 14.31 -1.03
C VAL A 59 0.68 13.21 -0.29
N ASP A 60 0.08 12.29 -1.03
CA ASP A 60 -0.80 11.24 -0.50
C ASP A 60 -0.03 9.92 -0.22
N TRP A 61 1.30 9.95 -0.25
CA TRP A 61 2.15 8.76 -0.15
C TRP A 61 2.52 8.34 1.27
N ASN A 62 1.97 8.94 2.31
CA ASN A 62 2.37 8.68 3.70
C ASN A 62 2.41 7.19 4.05
N PHE A 63 1.35 6.43 3.73
CA PHE A 63 1.31 4.99 3.95
C PHE A 63 2.37 4.26 3.13
N PHE A 64 2.39 4.49 1.82
CA PHE A 64 3.30 3.83 0.90
C PHE A 64 4.77 4.14 1.19
N GLN A 65 5.07 5.37 1.60
CA GLN A 65 6.41 5.80 1.98
C GLN A 65 6.90 5.06 3.23
N ARG A 66 6.07 4.93 4.26
CA ARG A 66 6.41 4.18 5.47
C ARG A 66 6.69 2.70 5.16
N CYS A 67 5.85 2.07 4.36
CA CYS A 67 6.05 0.69 3.91
C CYS A 67 7.34 0.56 3.09
N LEU A 68 7.59 1.49 2.15
CA LEU A 68 8.79 1.45 1.30
C LEU A 68 10.07 1.55 2.14
N PHE A 69 10.10 2.41 3.16
CA PHE A 69 11.26 2.51 4.06
C PHE A 69 11.47 1.23 4.86
N GLY A 70 10.40 0.61 5.39
CA GLY A 70 10.50 -0.67 6.07
C GLY A 70 10.97 -1.80 5.15
N ILE A 71 10.49 -1.85 3.92
CA ILE A 71 10.94 -2.81 2.90
C ILE A 71 12.42 -2.60 2.58
N GLN A 72 12.87 -1.36 2.39
CA GLN A 72 14.28 -1.04 2.12
C GLN A 72 15.18 -1.47 3.28
N GLU A 73 14.81 -1.14 4.50
CA GLU A 73 15.56 -1.50 5.71
C GLU A 73 15.73 -3.03 5.82
N MET A 74 14.65 -3.78 5.59
CA MET A 74 14.69 -5.25 5.63
C MET A 74 15.47 -5.87 4.46
N ALA A 75 15.29 -5.34 3.24
CA ALA A 75 16.01 -5.82 2.05
C ALA A 75 17.53 -5.70 2.21
N GLU A 76 17.99 -4.58 2.77
CA GLU A 76 19.43 -4.35 3.05
C GLU A 76 20.00 -5.41 3.99
N THR A 77 19.27 -5.83 5.03
CA THR A 77 19.74 -6.86 5.99
C THR A 77 20.02 -8.21 5.33
N VAL A 78 19.34 -8.52 4.22
CA VAL A 78 19.48 -9.77 3.47
C VAL A 78 20.27 -9.61 2.17
N GLY A 79 20.82 -8.42 1.93
CA GLY A 79 21.69 -8.12 0.78
C GLY A 79 20.92 -7.96 -0.53
N TYR A 80 19.71 -7.46 -0.49
CA TYR A 80 18.90 -7.10 -1.66
C TYR A 80 18.78 -5.60 -1.82
N ASP A 81 18.77 -5.14 -3.06
CA ASP A 81 18.44 -3.77 -3.43
C ASP A 81 17.00 -3.66 -3.88
N ILE A 82 16.41 -2.45 -3.76
CA ILE A 82 15.03 -2.19 -4.20
C ILE A 82 15.02 -1.50 -5.56
N LEU A 83 14.28 -2.08 -6.49
CA LEU A 83 13.95 -1.47 -7.77
C LEU A 83 12.50 -0.97 -7.71
N LEU A 84 12.32 0.35 -7.69
CA LEU A 84 11.01 0.96 -7.66
C LEU A 84 10.43 1.07 -9.06
N THR A 85 9.16 0.70 -9.23
CA THR A 85 8.37 0.97 -10.44
C THR A 85 6.95 1.38 -10.08
N MET A 86 6.24 1.93 -11.06
CA MET A 86 4.86 2.37 -10.87
C MET A 86 3.98 1.75 -11.94
N CYS A 87 2.81 1.22 -11.50
CA CYS A 87 1.79 0.68 -12.38
C CYS A 87 0.42 1.32 -12.07
N GLN A 88 -0.48 1.20 -13.04
CA GLN A 88 -1.91 1.50 -12.88
C GLN A 88 -2.71 0.20 -13.08
N MET A 89 -3.99 0.21 -12.74
CA MET A 89 -4.89 -0.94 -12.92
C MET A 89 -4.78 -1.53 -14.34
N ASN A 90 -4.78 -0.67 -15.37
CA ASN A 90 -4.81 -1.07 -16.77
C ASN A 90 -3.46 -0.88 -17.51
N ASP A 91 -2.37 -0.54 -16.80
CA ASP A 91 -1.04 -0.37 -17.39
C ASP A 91 0.04 -0.96 -16.48
N ILE A 92 0.45 -2.18 -16.81
CA ILE A 92 1.53 -2.92 -16.13
C ILE A 92 2.82 -2.98 -16.95
N SER A 93 2.92 -2.22 -18.03
CA SER A 93 4.03 -2.26 -19.00
C SER A 93 5.41 -2.08 -18.36
N SER A 94 5.48 -1.27 -17.29
CA SER A 94 6.72 -1.07 -16.53
C SER A 94 7.17 -2.34 -15.81
N LEU A 95 6.23 -3.08 -15.21
CA LEU A 95 6.49 -4.36 -14.55
C LEU A 95 6.88 -5.43 -15.57
N GLU A 96 6.13 -5.53 -16.68
CA GLU A 96 6.43 -6.47 -17.77
C GLU A 96 7.85 -6.28 -18.30
N ARG A 97 8.27 -5.05 -18.53
CA ARG A 97 9.62 -4.71 -18.99
C ARG A 97 10.70 -5.12 -17.97
N ILE A 98 10.46 -4.94 -16.68
CA ILE A 98 11.40 -5.32 -15.63
C ILE A 98 11.56 -6.83 -15.56
N VAL A 99 10.47 -7.58 -15.60
CA VAL A 99 10.44 -9.05 -15.57
C VAL A 99 11.07 -9.63 -16.84
N ALA A 100 10.68 -9.14 -18.03
CA ALA A 100 11.24 -9.59 -19.31
C ALA A 100 12.75 -9.39 -19.42
N ASN A 101 13.30 -8.39 -18.75
CA ASN A 101 14.73 -8.12 -18.71
C ASN A 101 15.46 -8.82 -17.54
N HIS A 102 14.80 -9.71 -16.82
CA HIS A 102 15.37 -10.46 -15.69
C HIS A 102 16.09 -9.55 -14.68
N LYS A 103 15.49 -8.42 -14.31
CA LYS A 103 16.12 -7.41 -13.43
C LYS A 103 15.87 -7.66 -11.96
N VAL A 104 14.96 -8.56 -11.60
CA VAL A 104 14.53 -8.78 -10.22
C VAL A 104 14.35 -10.26 -9.92
N ASP A 105 14.54 -10.65 -8.66
CA ASP A 105 14.34 -12.00 -8.18
C ASP A 105 12.92 -12.22 -7.61
N GLY A 106 12.23 -11.13 -7.28
CA GLY A 106 10.86 -11.14 -6.77
C GLY A 106 10.22 -9.77 -6.83
N VAL A 107 8.92 -9.72 -6.53
CA VAL A 107 8.09 -8.52 -6.62
C VAL A 107 7.26 -8.32 -5.36
N ILE A 108 7.12 -7.10 -4.90
CA ILE A 108 6.17 -6.67 -3.88
C ILE A 108 5.17 -5.74 -4.53
N LEU A 109 3.89 -6.12 -4.54
CA LEU A 109 2.79 -5.29 -5.02
C LEU A 109 2.24 -4.47 -3.85
N MET A 110 2.28 -3.15 -3.95
CA MET A 110 1.84 -2.25 -2.87
C MET A 110 0.35 -1.90 -2.95
N ARG A 111 -0.33 -2.34 -3.99
CA ARG A 111 -1.78 -2.22 -4.16
C ARG A 111 -2.29 -3.42 -4.91
N THR A 112 -3.52 -3.83 -4.57
CA THR A 112 -4.25 -4.93 -5.20
C THR A 112 -5.60 -4.45 -5.72
N PHE A 113 -6.08 -5.15 -6.76
CA PHE A 113 -7.35 -4.86 -7.42
C PHE A 113 -8.26 -6.09 -7.36
N LEU A 114 -9.56 -5.91 -7.57
CA LEU A 114 -10.51 -7.03 -7.70
C LEU A 114 -10.18 -7.89 -8.92
N GLU A 115 -9.87 -7.26 -10.05
CA GLU A 115 -9.28 -7.86 -11.23
C GLU A 115 -7.86 -7.31 -11.36
N ASP A 116 -6.86 -8.17 -11.17
CA ASP A 116 -5.47 -7.72 -10.99
C ASP A 116 -4.54 -8.31 -12.05
N ALA A 117 -4.34 -7.54 -13.12
CA ALA A 117 -3.45 -7.92 -14.21
C ALA A 117 -1.99 -8.14 -13.77
N GLN A 118 -1.55 -7.50 -12.67
CA GLN A 118 -0.19 -7.67 -12.14
C GLN A 118 -0.04 -9.06 -11.53
N ILE A 119 -1.02 -9.50 -10.73
CA ILE A 119 -1.04 -10.82 -10.11
C ILE A 119 -1.10 -11.90 -11.19
N GLU A 120 -2.02 -11.77 -12.14
CA GLU A 120 -2.16 -12.71 -13.26
C GLU A 120 -0.86 -12.85 -14.06
N PHE A 121 -0.23 -11.74 -14.39
CA PHE A 121 1.04 -11.70 -15.09
C PHE A 121 2.16 -12.40 -14.32
N LEU A 122 2.31 -12.09 -13.01
CA LEU A 122 3.36 -12.66 -12.18
C LEU A 122 3.17 -14.17 -11.96
N GLN A 123 1.93 -14.64 -11.77
CA GLN A 123 1.59 -16.06 -11.70
C GLN A 123 1.91 -16.77 -13.01
N GLN A 124 1.52 -16.22 -14.16
CA GLN A 124 1.80 -16.75 -15.48
C GLN A 124 3.30 -16.89 -15.76
N LYS A 125 4.11 -15.91 -15.30
CA LYS A 125 5.57 -15.90 -15.46
C LYS A 125 6.30 -16.70 -14.39
N ASN A 126 5.61 -17.24 -13.40
CA ASN A 126 6.20 -17.92 -12.23
C ASN A 126 7.23 -17.05 -11.50
N ILE A 127 6.98 -15.75 -11.39
CA ILE A 127 7.82 -14.83 -10.64
C ILE A 127 7.37 -14.86 -9.17
N PRO A 128 8.27 -15.05 -8.20
CA PRO A 128 7.94 -14.94 -6.79
C PRO A 128 7.43 -13.54 -6.45
N PHE A 129 6.30 -13.45 -5.76
CA PHE A 129 5.77 -12.16 -5.32
C PHE A 129 4.95 -12.26 -4.04
N VAL A 130 4.76 -11.12 -3.40
CA VAL A 130 3.86 -10.93 -2.26
C VAL A 130 3.06 -9.65 -2.47
N THR A 131 1.91 -9.54 -1.80
CA THR A 131 1.08 -8.32 -1.83
C THR A 131 1.05 -7.65 -0.47
N ALA A 132 1.21 -6.33 -0.45
CA ALA A 132 0.83 -5.47 0.67
C ALA A 132 -0.61 -5.00 0.41
N GLY A 133 -1.56 -5.77 0.87
CA GLY A 133 -2.99 -5.70 0.61
C GLY A 133 -3.56 -7.09 0.34
N SER A 134 -4.81 -7.29 0.72
CA SER A 134 -5.54 -8.54 0.47
C SER A 134 -5.83 -8.74 -1.01
N THR A 135 -6.08 -9.99 -1.40
CA THR A 135 -6.49 -10.36 -2.75
C THR A 135 -7.36 -11.63 -2.72
N ASN A 136 -8.17 -11.80 -3.76
CA ASN A 136 -8.99 -13.02 -3.97
C ASN A 136 -8.27 -14.10 -4.79
N TYR A 137 -7.05 -13.83 -5.27
CA TYR A 137 -6.27 -14.80 -6.05
C TYR A 137 -5.68 -15.87 -5.14
N GLU A 138 -5.87 -17.14 -5.52
CA GLU A 138 -5.35 -18.29 -4.77
C GLU A 138 -3.82 -18.37 -4.81
N GLY A 139 -3.24 -18.90 -3.73
CA GLY A 139 -1.80 -19.15 -3.63
C GLY A 139 -0.92 -17.92 -3.48
N VAL A 140 -1.50 -16.72 -3.31
CA VAL A 140 -0.77 -15.47 -3.10
C VAL A 140 -0.45 -15.28 -1.61
N ILE A 141 0.81 -14.98 -1.31
CA ILE A 141 1.22 -14.52 0.02
C ILE A 141 0.82 -13.05 0.15
N GLN A 142 -0.07 -12.76 1.10
CA GLN A 142 -0.62 -11.44 1.30
C GLN A 142 -0.41 -10.98 2.74
N ILE A 143 -0.07 -9.71 2.89
CA ILE A 143 0.09 -9.03 4.18
C ILE A 143 -0.86 -7.85 4.18
N ASP A 144 -1.84 -7.85 5.08
CA ASP A 144 -2.86 -6.80 5.15
C ASP A 144 -3.46 -6.70 6.55
N HIS A 145 -4.14 -5.62 6.79
CA HIS A 145 -4.98 -5.43 7.96
C HIS A 145 -6.40 -5.93 7.69
N ASN A 146 -7.14 -6.26 8.75
CA ASN A 146 -8.55 -6.63 8.60
C ASN A 146 -9.41 -5.36 8.43
N HIS A 147 -9.32 -4.75 7.24
CA HIS A 147 -10.04 -3.53 6.91
C HIS A 147 -11.55 -3.66 7.09
N ARG A 148 -12.14 -4.79 6.66
CA ARG A 148 -13.60 -5.02 6.78
C ARG A 148 -14.05 -4.98 8.23
N SER A 149 -13.37 -5.68 9.14
CA SER A 149 -13.74 -5.70 10.56
C SER A 149 -13.57 -4.32 11.21
N ALA A 150 -12.41 -3.68 10.98
CA ALA A 150 -12.13 -2.37 11.56
C ALA A 150 -13.13 -1.29 11.09
N CYS A 151 -13.44 -1.27 9.78
CA CYS A 151 -14.41 -0.33 9.23
C CYS A 151 -15.83 -0.59 9.75
N ARG A 152 -16.22 -1.87 9.90
CA ARG A 152 -17.48 -2.24 10.53
C ARG A 152 -17.56 -1.70 11.97
N GLU A 153 -16.51 -1.88 12.77
CA GLU A 153 -16.48 -1.40 14.15
C GLU A 153 -16.61 0.11 14.25
N LEU A 154 -15.82 0.87 13.48
CA LEU A 154 -15.91 2.33 13.48
C LEU A 154 -17.30 2.81 13.03
N THR A 155 -17.83 2.24 11.97
CA THR A 155 -19.17 2.59 11.46
C THR A 155 -20.25 2.27 12.50
N SER A 156 -20.16 1.11 13.17
CA SER A 156 -21.09 0.76 14.25
C SER A 156 -21.04 1.76 15.43
N ILE A 157 -19.85 2.23 15.80
CA ILE A 157 -19.70 3.26 16.84
C ILE A 157 -20.38 4.57 16.41
N ILE A 158 -20.27 4.95 15.15
CA ILE A 158 -20.91 6.16 14.60
C ILE A 158 -22.45 5.99 14.64
N LEU A 159 -22.99 4.86 14.19
CA LEU A 159 -24.40 4.54 14.18
C LEU A 159 -24.99 4.53 15.60
N MET A 160 -24.27 3.92 16.59
CA MET A 160 -24.68 3.93 18.00
C MET A 160 -24.76 5.33 18.63
N LYS A 161 -24.08 6.32 18.03
CA LYS A 161 -24.24 7.74 18.43
C LYS A 161 -25.44 8.42 17.78
N ASN A 162 -26.34 7.65 17.16
CA ASN A 162 -27.53 8.09 16.45
C ASN A 162 -27.20 8.96 15.19
N LEU A 163 -26.04 8.76 14.61
CA LEU A 163 -25.64 9.38 13.34
C LEU A 163 -25.93 8.38 12.22
N LYS A 164 -27.12 8.45 11.63
CA LYS A 164 -27.65 7.41 10.74
C LYS A 164 -27.46 7.74 9.25
N ARG A 165 -27.44 9.02 8.90
CA ARG A 165 -27.19 9.47 7.53
C ARG A 165 -25.69 9.74 7.34
N ILE A 166 -24.95 8.69 6.98
CA ILE A 166 -23.50 8.77 6.81
C ILE A 166 -23.22 8.79 5.30
N ALA A 167 -22.62 9.87 4.81
CA ALA A 167 -22.04 9.88 3.47
C ALA A 167 -20.65 9.24 3.51
N LEU A 168 -20.44 8.24 2.65
CA LEU A 168 -19.16 7.60 2.47
C LEU A 168 -18.47 8.12 1.22
N ILE A 169 -17.29 8.73 1.37
CA ILE A 169 -16.51 9.27 0.26
C ILE A 169 -15.16 8.55 0.14
N GLY A 170 -14.81 8.11 -1.07
CA GLY A 170 -13.59 7.35 -1.31
C GLY A 170 -13.23 7.21 -2.77
N GLU A 171 -12.46 6.18 -3.04
CA GLU A 171 -11.93 5.84 -4.36
C GLU A 171 -12.76 4.74 -5.04
N ASP A 172 -12.26 4.29 -6.20
CA ASP A 172 -12.86 3.25 -7.01
C ASP A 172 -13.04 1.94 -6.24
N GLU A 173 -14.23 1.34 -6.35
CA GLU A 173 -14.54 0.03 -5.77
C GLU A 173 -13.72 -1.10 -6.37
N GLY A 174 -13.10 -0.92 -7.51
CA GLY A 174 -12.13 -1.85 -8.12
C GLY A 174 -10.86 -2.04 -7.29
N TYR A 175 -10.56 -1.13 -6.36
CA TYR A 175 -9.48 -1.32 -5.41
C TYR A 175 -9.90 -2.27 -4.28
N MET A 176 -9.11 -3.30 -4.04
CA MET A 176 -9.43 -4.32 -3.04
C MET A 176 -9.62 -3.72 -1.64
N VAL A 177 -8.82 -2.71 -1.27
CA VAL A 177 -8.95 -2.00 0.00
C VAL A 177 -10.27 -1.22 0.10
N THR A 178 -10.66 -0.52 -0.97
CA THR A 178 -11.95 0.20 -1.02
C THR A 178 -13.11 -0.76 -0.90
N HIS A 179 -13.07 -1.87 -1.64
CA HIS A 179 -14.07 -2.92 -1.58
C HIS A 179 -14.21 -3.51 -0.17
N SER A 180 -13.09 -3.86 0.48
CA SER A 180 -13.08 -4.39 1.84
C SER A 180 -13.65 -3.41 2.87
N ARG A 181 -13.32 -2.13 2.74
CA ARG A 181 -13.85 -1.07 3.62
C ARG A 181 -15.34 -0.85 3.40
N LEU A 182 -15.80 -0.85 2.16
CA LEU A 182 -17.22 -0.74 1.81
C LEU A 182 -18.02 -1.91 2.38
N LEU A 183 -17.52 -3.14 2.27
CA LEU A 183 -18.16 -4.30 2.88
C LEU A 183 -18.28 -4.13 4.41
N GLY A 184 -17.24 -3.65 5.08
CA GLY A 184 -17.29 -3.38 6.51
C GLY A 184 -18.31 -2.27 6.87
N PHE A 185 -18.40 -1.24 6.04
CA PHE A 185 -19.41 -0.19 6.19
C PHE A 185 -20.84 -0.74 6.08
N ARG A 186 -21.12 -1.55 5.06
CA ARG A 186 -22.42 -2.22 4.87
C ARG A 186 -22.75 -3.19 5.99
N ASP A 187 -21.79 -4.02 6.41
CA ASP A 187 -21.95 -4.94 7.54
C ASP A 187 -22.40 -4.23 8.83
N ALA A 188 -21.92 -3.01 9.06
CA ALA A 188 -22.31 -2.23 10.24
C ALA A 188 -23.78 -1.83 10.21
N TYR A 189 -24.28 -1.37 9.06
CA TYR A 189 -25.71 -1.05 8.90
C TYR A 189 -26.59 -2.28 9.08
N GLU A 190 -26.22 -3.38 8.46
CA GLU A 190 -26.93 -4.65 8.60
C GLU A 190 -26.98 -5.11 10.06
N GLN A 191 -25.83 -5.10 10.74
CA GLN A 191 -25.72 -5.52 12.16
C GLN A 191 -26.53 -4.64 13.11
N GLN A 192 -26.66 -3.34 12.81
CA GLN A 192 -27.45 -2.40 13.62
C GLN A 192 -28.94 -2.37 13.24
N GLY A 193 -29.34 -3.10 12.20
CA GLY A 193 -30.71 -3.07 11.67
C GLY A 193 -31.11 -1.72 11.08
N GLU A 194 -30.12 -0.93 10.64
CA GLU A 194 -30.36 0.38 10.02
C GLU A 194 -30.36 0.23 8.49
N ILE A 195 -31.07 1.13 7.82
CA ILE A 195 -31.17 1.13 6.34
C ILE A 195 -30.06 2.03 5.79
N LEU A 196 -29.21 1.46 4.95
CA LEU A 196 -28.21 2.21 4.20
C LEU A 196 -28.86 2.94 3.02
N ASP A 197 -28.64 4.23 2.92
CA ASP A 197 -28.99 5.03 1.75
C ASP A 197 -27.82 4.96 0.74
N GLU A 198 -27.95 4.10 -0.27
CA GLU A 198 -26.90 3.89 -1.29
C GLU A 198 -26.59 5.18 -2.10
N SER A 199 -27.49 6.18 -2.11
CA SER A 199 -27.22 7.47 -2.76
C SER A 199 -26.17 8.32 -2.03
N LEU A 200 -25.81 7.93 -0.80
CA LEU A 200 -24.76 8.57 -0.01
C LEU A 200 -23.39 7.90 -0.19
N LEU A 201 -23.24 6.96 -1.12
CA LEU A 201 -21.97 6.36 -1.47
C LEU A 201 -21.31 7.10 -2.63
N TYR A 202 -20.24 7.81 -2.36
CA TYR A 202 -19.46 8.60 -3.31
C TYR A 202 -18.12 7.91 -3.60
N LEU A 203 -18.19 6.75 -4.28
CA LEU A 203 -17.05 5.87 -4.54
C LEU A 203 -16.71 5.89 -6.03
N SER A 204 -15.94 6.89 -6.44
CA SER A 204 -15.39 6.95 -7.80
C SER A 204 -14.10 7.76 -7.82
N PRO A 205 -13.21 7.54 -8.81
CA PRO A 205 -12.00 8.34 -8.99
C PRO A 205 -12.30 9.84 -9.14
N GLU A 206 -13.46 10.19 -9.74
CA GLU A 206 -13.88 11.58 -9.91
C GLU A 206 -14.14 12.28 -8.57
N ASN A 207 -14.66 11.56 -7.58
CA ASN A 207 -14.95 12.12 -6.26
C ASN A 207 -13.70 12.58 -5.54
N ARG A 208 -12.59 11.86 -5.73
CA ARG A 208 -11.29 12.25 -5.21
C ARG A 208 -10.73 13.52 -5.87
N VAL A 209 -10.90 13.65 -7.17
CA VAL A 209 -10.42 14.82 -7.95
C VAL A 209 -11.31 16.05 -7.70
N ARG A 210 -12.62 15.84 -7.50
CA ARG A 210 -13.62 16.91 -7.36
C ARG A 210 -14.26 16.95 -5.97
N VAL A 211 -13.44 16.76 -4.92
CA VAL A 211 -13.91 16.74 -3.52
C VAL A 211 -14.77 17.98 -3.18
N ASP A 212 -14.41 19.14 -3.70
CA ASP A 212 -15.16 20.38 -3.48
C ASP A 212 -16.61 20.30 -3.98
N ARG A 213 -16.83 19.70 -5.14
CA ARG A 213 -18.17 19.46 -5.69
C ARG A 213 -18.91 18.38 -4.89
N THR A 214 -18.22 17.27 -4.63
CA THR A 214 -18.80 16.14 -3.89
C THR A 214 -19.24 16.56 -2.48
N VAL A 215 -18.44 17.35 -1.77
CA VAL A 215 -18.80 17.85 -0.43
C VAL A 215 -20.04 18.76 -0.49
N LYS A 216 -20.18 19.60 -1.51
CA LYS A 216 -21.39 20.41 -1.69
C LYS A 216 -22.64 19.55 -1.87
N GLU A 217 -22.57 18.56 -2.75
CA GLU A 217 -23.65 17.60 -2.98
C GLU A 217 -24.01 16.83 -1.71
N ILE A 218 -23.01 16.40 -0.92
CA ILE A 218 -23.22 15.73 0.36
C ILE A 218 -23.94 16.65 1.36
N MET A 219 -23.54 17.91 1.47
CA MET A 219 -24.13 18.84 2.43
C MET A 219 -25.61 19.17 2.09
N GLU A 220 -25.99 19.13 0.81
CA GLU A 220 -27.38 19.27 0.39
C GLU A 220 -28.27 18.08 0.81
N GLN A 221 -27.67 16.92 1.14
CA GLN A 221 -28.37 15.71 1.56
C GLN A 221 -28.67 15.66 3.08
N ASN A 222 -28.34 16.69 3.85
CA ASN A 222 -28.54 16.74 5.30
C ASN A 222 -27.94 15.51 6.03
N VAL A 223 -26.68 15.22 5.78
CA VAL A 223 -25.96 14.10 6.41
C VAL A 223 -25.55 14.42 7.84
N ASP A 224 -25.52 13.41 8.70
CA ASP A 224 -25.04 13.51 10.09
C ASP A 224 -23.52 13.44 10.17
N CYS A 225 -22.91 12.66 9.25
CA CYS A 225 -21.49 12.39 9.24
C CYS A 225 -20.98 12.20 7.81
N ILE A 226 -19.78 12.71 7.55
CA ILE A 226 -18.99 12.38 6.36
C ILE A 226 -17.90 11.41 6.80
N LEU A 227 -17.92 10.18 6.30
CA LEU A 227 -16.95 9.15 6.56
C LEU A 227 -16.06 9.00 5.33
N CYS A 228 -14.77 9.20 5.50
CA CYS A 228 -13.80 9.18 4.40
C CYS A 228 -13.02 7.86 4.40
N MET A 229 -12.72 7.34 3.21
CA MET A 229 -11.97 6.10 3.06
C MET A 229 -10.51 6.20 3.52
N ASP A 230 -9.90 7.39 3.47
CA ASP A 230 -8.52 7.63 3.87
C ASP A 230 -8.29 9.06 4.39
N ASP A 231 -7.08 9.31 4.89
CA ASP A 231 -6.66 10.58 5.47
C ASP A 231 -6.48 11.70 4.43
N ALA A 232 -6.09 11.37 3.21
CA ALA A 232 -5.92 12.34 2.13
C ALA A 232 -7.27 12.92 1.69
N VAL A 233 -8.27 12.04 1.47
CA VAL A 233 -9.65 12.45 1.21
C VAL A 233 -10.20 13.24 2.39
N THR A 234 -9.97 12.78 3.63
CA THR A 234 -10.41 13.47 4.84
C THR A 234 -9.86 14.89 4.94
N SER A 235 -8.58 15.06 4.69
CA SER A 235 -7.92 16.39 4.72
C SER A 235 -8.52 17.35 3.70
N ARG A 236 -8.85 16.85 2.49
CA ARG A 236 -9.50 17.66 1.45
C ARG A 236 -10.94 18.02 1.83
N VAL A 237 -11.71 17.07 2.38
CA VAL A 237 -13.06 17.29 2.90
C VAL A 237 -13.04 18.37 3.97
N LEU A 238 -12.17 18.27 4.97
CA LEU A 238 -12.03 19.26 6.05
C LEU A 238 -11.66 20.64 5.51
N LYS A 239 -10.78 20.72 4.50
CA LYS A 239 -10.42 21.97 3.84
C LYS A 239 -11.67 22.61 3.20
N VAL A 240 -12.45 21.85 2.43
CA VAL A 240 -13.65 22.36 1.74
C VAL A 240 -14.71 22.80 2.74
N LEU A 241 -14.97 22.01 3.81
CA LEU A 241 -15.92 22.39 4.86
C LEU A 241 -15.53 23.71 5.53
N ARG A 242 -14.23 23.89 5.82
CA ARG A 242 -13.70 25.13 6.38
C ARG A 242 -13.90 26.34 5.44
N GLU A 243 -13.64 26.17 4.15
CA GLU A 243 -13.83 27.19 3.12
C GLU A 243 -15.32 27.58 2.97
N GLN A 244 -16.23 26.65 3.24
CA GLN A 244 -17.67 26.88 3.26
C GLN A 244 -18.22 27.33 4.62
N HIS A 245 -17.35 27.62 5.60
CA HIS A 245 -17.70 27.99 6.97
C HIS A 245 -18.58 26.96 7.70
N VAL A 246 -18.52 25.69 7.32
CA VAL A 246 -19.16 24.56 8.00
C VAL A 246 -18.32 24.14 9.18
N ARG A 247 -18.91 24.07 10.36
CA ARG A 247 -18.22 23.73 11.59
C ARG A 247 -18.20 22.22 11.83
N VAL A 248 -17.00 21.68 12.06
CA VAL A 248 -16.81 20.28 12.45
C VAL A 248 -16.44 20.26 13.94
N PRO A 249 -17.15 19.55 14.80
CA PRO A 249 -18.23 18.58 14.56
C PRO A 249 -19.65 19.15 14.69
N GLN A 250 -19.87 20.46 14.84
CA GLN A 250 -21.15 21.04 15.24
C GLN A 250 -22.23 20.96 14.14
N ASP A 251 -21.86 21.25 12.90
CA ASP A 251 -22.78 21.25 11.77
C ASP A 251 -22.78 19.91 11.04
N VAL A 252 -21.62 19.24 10.95
CA VAL A 252 -21.46 17.89 10.42
C VAL A 252 -20.27 17.22 11.12
N ARG A 253 -20.34 15.91 11.33
CA ARG A 253 -19.20 15.13 11.85
C ARG A 253 -18.37 14.58 10.70
N VAL A 254 -17.07 14.43 10.95
CA VAL A 254 -16.14 13.82 9.99
C VAL A 254 -15.37 12.71 10.70
N ALA A 255 -15.23 11.57 10.00
CA ALA A 255 -14.41 10.46 10.46
C ALA A 255 -13.63 9.85 9.29
N SER A 256 -12.62 9.04 9.58
CA SER A 256 -11.73 8.46 8.57
C SER A 256 -11.48 6.97 8.82
N PHE A 257 -11.45 6.18 7.75
CA PHE A 257 -11.02 4.79 7.80
C PHE A 257 -9.49 4.62 7.77
N TYR A 258 -8.73 5.70 7.82
CA TYR A 258 -7.29 5.68 7.98
C TYR A 258 -6.81 6.91 8.75
N ASP A 259 -5.88 6.70 9.68
CA ASP A 259 -5.34 7.76 10.53
C ASP A 259 -4.02 8.33 9.99
N SER A 260 -3.77 9.59 10.33
CA SER A 260 -2.48 10.24 10.10
C SER A 260 -2.24 11.38 11.10
N THR A 261 -1.00 11.80 11.21
CA THR A 261 -0.63 12.95 12.05
C THR A 261 -1.39 14.23 11.71
N ILE A 262 -1.89 14.36 10.48
CA ILE A 262 -2.71 15.50 10.06
C ILE A 262 -4.07 15.45 10.77
N LEU A 263 -4.67 14.26 10.88
CA LEU A 263 -5.98 14.07 11.51
C LEU A 263 -5.88 14.12 13.03
N GLU A 264 -4.81 13.57 13.61
CA GLU A 264 -4.51 13.66 15.04
C GLU A 264 -4.33 15.11 15.51
N ASN A 265 -3.62 15.92 14.72
CA ASN A 265 -3.31 17.32 15.03
C ASN A 265 -4.44 18.31 14.66
N HIS A 266 -5.51 17.83 14.03
CA HIS A 266 -6.68 18.69 13.75
C HIS A 266 -7.38 19.08 15.07
N VAL A 267 -7.99 20.25 15.15
CA VAL A 267 -8.66 20.75 16.37
C VAL A 267 -10.15 21.01 16.08
N PRO A 268 -11.06 20.20 16.68
CA PRO A 268 -10.80 18.98 17.46
C PRO A 268 -10.24 17.85 16.59
N SER A 269 -9.52 16.88 17.20
CA SER A 269 -8.98 15.72 16.47
C SER A 269 -10.09 14.91 15.79
N ILE A 270 -9.78 14.36 14.62
CA ILE A 270 -10.73 13.58 13.82
C ILE A 270 -10.70 12.12 14.28
N THR A 271 -11.88 11.54 14.46
CA THR A 271 -12.02 10.10 14.76
C THR A 271 -11.57 9.28 13.55
N SER A 272 -10.59 8.41 13.73
CA SER A 272 -9.98 7.64 12.64
C SER A 272 -9.52 6.26 13.09
N LEU A 273 -9.33 5.34 12.12
CA LEU A 273 -8.75 4.02 12.35
C LEU A 273 -7.22 4.09 12.23
N ALA A 274 -6.52 3.81 13.32
CA ALA A 274 -5.08 3.68 13.32
C ALA A 274 -4.66 2.24 12.96
N PHE A 275 -3.78 2.11 11.97
CA PHE A 275 -3.15 0.85 11.58
C PHE A 275 -1.65 0.92 11.81
N ASP A 276 -1.07 -0.15 12.35
CA ASP A 276 0.39 -0.26 12.46
C ASP A 276 0.95 -0.61 11.07
N ALA A 277 1.69 0.32 10.49
CA ALA A 277 2.27 0.17 9.16
C ALA A 277 3.76 -0.24 9.19
N LYS A 278 4.28 -0.66 10.37
CA LYS A 278 5.66 -1.13 10.51
C LYS A 278 5.76 -2.64 10.51
#